data_a7cb7ebb6373b3121045cf025ae36796
#
_entry.id   a7cb7ebb6373b3121045cf025ae36796
#
_cell.length_a   1.000
_cell.length_b   1.000
_cell.length_c   1.000
_cell.angle_alpha   90.00
_cell.angle_beta   90.00
_cell.angle_gamma   90.00
#
_symmetry.space_group_name_H-M   'P 1'
#
loop_
_entity.id
_entity.type
_entity.pdbx_description
1 polymer ?
#
loop_
_entity_poly.entity_id
_entity_poly.type
_entity_poly.pdbx_seq_one_letter_code
_entity_poly.pdbx_strand_id
1 'polypeptide(L)'
;PAAAPPEEDATTDDATPVPPARPQALEETVSDREITRAVVSVLLADAVRERVGNTLLKRFNSQTQADDPIAQLARFVSGSHPIIIIESDIPFVEDIVAGLLEPELGRKGKPAVDRAKAVSGDDARCFLDLTGISAGDYFLISFHAYRSLWDAEWVAHELAIHSSTVLIGCTRQSEVPEALRRVADLVLTLPRIDRRLFARIFGAVFGTPPPTSWDRGGPDWTRYLIAADFHAPRRLKLTASQAVQFLRQRVRARLRQVSAVDAPALASLHGLGEARQVAEDLIADIRAVQTGVLPWAAIDRGLLLVGPPGVGKTTLARSIARDCGVRFVIASAATWQAAGGLDVHLRAMRADFNEARRYAPSILFIDEIDSVGSRERLSGPNTQHQTEVINALLEQLQGSHAHEPVVVIAATNNADMVDPA
;
A
#
# COMPACT_ATOMS: atom_id res chain seq x y z
N PRO A 1 43.41 -47.25 33.74
CA PRO A 1 42.19 -47.45 32.96
C PRO A 1 41.28 -46.26 33.15
N ALA A 2 41.27 -45.41 32.14
CA ALA A 2 40.43 -44.24 32.10
C ALA A 2 39.11 -44.60 31.36
N ALA A 3 38.02 -44.27 32.01
CA ALA A 3 36.68 -44.46 31.46
C ALA A 3 36.44 -43.48 30.32
N ALA A 4 35.85 -43.95 29.22
CA ALA A 4 35.37 -43.15 28.12
C ALA A 4 34.12 -42.32 28.51
N PRO A 5 33.93 -41.12 27.95
CA PRO A 5 32.71 -40.36 28.16
C PRO A 5 31.55 -40.96 27.36
N PRO A 6 30.29 -40.73 27.80
CA PRO A 6 29.12 -41.24 27.10
C PRO A 6 28.87 -40.49 25.78
N GLU A 7 28.47 -41.23 24.76
CA GLU A 7 27.98 -40.69 23.47
C GLU A 7 26.72 -39.84 23.70
N GLU A 8 26.76 -38.58 23.30
CA GLU A 8 25.58 -37.72 23.22
C GLU A 8 24.76 -38.16 22.00
N ASP A 9 23.56 -38.61 22.27
CA ASP A 9 22.51 -38.95 21.31
C ASP A 9 22.08 -37.66 20.62
N ALA A 10 22.59 -37.44 19.40
CA ALA A 10 22.16 -36.35 18.54
C ALA A 10 20.79 -36.68 17.92
N THR A 11 19.73 -36.38 18.65
CA THR A 11 18.40 -36.31 18.06
C THR A 11 18.33 -35.09 17.16
N THR A 12 18.60 -35.28 15.88
CA THR A 12 18.32 -34.30 14.84
C THR A 12 16.81 -34.12 14.73
N ASP A 13 16.34 -33.02 15.30
CA ASP A 13 14.97 -32.53 15.12
C ASP A 13 14.86 -31.99 13.68
N ASP A 14 14.52 -32.90 12.76
CA ASP A 14 14.27 -32.60 11.34
C ASP A 14 12.88 -31.97 11.20
N ALA A 15 12.72 -30.77 11.81
CA ALA A 15 11.52 -29.97 11.66
C ALA A 15 11.56 -29.32 10.29
N THR A 16 10.97 -30.00 9.28
CA THR A 16 10.59 -29.36 8.02
C THR A 16 9.89 -28.03 8.31
N PRO A 17 10.31 -26.91 7.71
CA PRO A 17 9.66 -25.62 7.92
C PRO A 17 8.21 -25.73 7.44
N VAL A 18 7.28 -25.82 8.38
CA VAL A 18 5.84 -25.72 8.10
C VAL A 18 5.61 -24.33 7.54
N PRO A 19 5.01 -24.17 6.35
CA PRO A 19 4.68 -22.86 5.82
C PRO A 19 3.87 -22.11 6.87
N PRO A 20 4.16 -20.79 7.10
CA PRO A 20 3.47 -20.02 8.13
C PRO A 20 1.97 -20.13 7.89
N ALA A 21 1.24 -20.59 8.91
CA ALA A 21 -0.20 -20.61 8.89
C ALA A 21 -0.70 -19.22 8.46
N ARG A 22 -1.72 -19.19 7.58
CA ARG A 22 -2.42 -17.94 7.24
C ARG A 22 -2.56 -17.14 8.52
N PRO A 23 -2.07 -15.85 8.59
CA PRO A 23 -2.27 -15.05 9.78
C PRO A 23 -3.76 -15.15 10.12
N GLN A 24 -4.08 -15.62 11.32
CA GLN A 24 -5.47 -15.72 11.75
C GLN A 24 -6.07 -14.33 11.59
N ALA A 25 -6.88 -14.16 10.55
CA ALA A 25 -7.68 -12.96 10.38
C ALA A 25 -8.46 -12.85 11.69
N LEU A 26 -8.31 -11.73 12.40
CA LEU A 26 -9.15 -11.37 13.54
C LEU A 26 -10.55 -11.83 13.16
N GLU A 27 -11.19 -12.71 13.95
CA GLU A 27 -12.49 -13.31 13.62
C GLU A 27 -13.48 -12.21 13.27
N GLU A 28 -13.53 -11.87 11.99
CA GLU A 28 -14.56 -10.98 11.47
C GLU A 28 -15.90 -11.69 11.61
N THR A 29 -16.85 -11.00 12.24
CA THR A 29 -18.22 -11.51 12.28
C THR A 29 -18.75 -11.62 10.84
N VAL A 30 -19.68 -12.54 10.57
CA VAL A 30 -20.32 -12.69 9.25
C VAL A 30 -20.83 -11.33 8.73
N SER A 31 -21.35 -10.49 9.61
CA SER A 31 -21.83 -9.14 9.28
C SER A 31 -20.69 -8.21 8.80
N ASP A 32 -19.50 -8.31 9.38
CA ASP A 32 -18.35 -7.47 8.99
C ASP A 32 -17.82 -7.86 7.60
N ARG A 33 -17.83 -9.16 7.26
CA ARG A 33 -17.51 -9.65 5.91
C ARG A 33 -18.51 -9.17 4.87
N GLU A 34 -19.80 -9.17 5.18
CA GLU A 34 -20.83 -8.67 4.27
C GLU A 34 -20.67 -7.16 4.01
N ILE A 35 -20.34 -6.38 5.06
CA ILE A 35 -20.08 -4.95 4.92
C ILE A 35 -18.83 -4.70 4.07
N THR A 36 -17.73 -5.40 4.33
CA THR A 36 -16.52 -5.30 3.52
C THR A 36 -16.79 -5.70 2.07
N ARG A 37 -17.56 -6.76 1.84
CA ARG A 37 -18.00 -7.20 0.51
C ARG A 37 -18.80 -6.11 -0.23
N ALA A 38 -19.72 -5.42 0.46
CA ALA A 38 -20.49 -4.32 -0.13
C ALA A 38 -19.57 -3.14 -0.51
N VAL A 39 -18.60 -2.79 0.33
CA VAL A 39 -17.60 -1.75 0.01
C VAL A 39 -16.78 -2.15 -1.23
N VAL A 40 -16.21 -3.35 -1.23
CA VAL A 40 -15.39 -3.86 -2.35
C VAL A 40 -16.19 -3.94 -3.64
N SER A 41 -17.47 -4.34 -3.60
CA SER A 41 -18.34 -4.39 -4.76
C SER A 41 -18.44 -3.02 -5.45
N VAL A 42 -18.62 -1.94 -4.69
CA VAL A 42 -18.69 -0.58 -5.25
C VAL A 42 -17.35 -0.13 -5.83
N LEU A 43 -16.24 -0.40 -5.12
CA LEU A 43 -14.89 -0.02 -5.57
C LEU A 43 -14.49 -0.81 -6.82
N LEU A 44 -14.75 -2.11 -6.83
CA LEU A 44 -14.48 -2.99 -7.97
C LEU A 44 -15.28 -2.55 -9.21
N ALA A 45 -16.58 -2.28 -9.04
CA ALA A 45 -17.42 -1.81 -10.12
C ALA A 45 -16.92 -0.48 -10.73
N ASP A 46 -16.33 0.39 -9.92
CA ASP A 46 -15.73 1.64 -10.40
C ASP A 46 -14.42 1.39 -11.15
N ALA A 47 -13.52 0.57 -10.60
CA ALA A 47 -12.26 0.18 -11.23
C ALA A 47 -12.50 -0.51 -12.59
N VAL A 48 -13.50 -1.38 -12.69
CA VAL A 48 -13.86 -2.05 -13.95
C VAL A 48 -14.38 -1.04 -14.97
N ARG A 49 -15.23 -0.07 -14.56
CA ARG A 49 -15.73 0.99 -15.48
C ARG A 49 -14.60 1.85 -16.04
N GLU A 50 -13.63 2.23 -15.23
CA GLU A 50 -12.46 2.98 -15.70
C GLU A 50 -11.64 2.21 -16.74
N ARG A 51 -11.60 0.88 -16.63
CA ARG A 51 -10.89 0.00 -17.57
C ARG A 51 -11.69 -0.49 -18.75
N VAL A 52 -13.03 -0.33 -18.78
CA VAL A 52 -13.90 -0.67 -19.93
C VAL A 52 -13.49 0.10 -21.20
N GLY A 53 -12.76 1.21 -21.08
CA GLY A 53 -12.05 1.86 -22.19
C GLY A 53 -10.93 1.00 -22.82
N ASN A 54 -10.45 -0.04 -22.14
CA ASN A 54 -9.36 -0.90 -22.60
C ASN A 54 -9.87 -1.92 -23.64
N THR A 55 -9.05 -2.16 -24.67
CA THR A 55 -9.41 -2.95 -25.88
C THR A 55 -9.78 -4.40 -25.55
N LEU A 56 -9.24 -4.97 -24.47
CA LEU A 56 -9.52 -6.35 -24.06
C LEU A 56 -10.95 -6.53 -23.53
N LEU A 57 -11.41 -5.64 -22.64
CA LEU A 57 -12.78 -5.69 -22.10
C LEU A 57 -13.84 -5.38 -23.17
N LYS A 58 -13.52 -4.56 -24.18
CA LYS A 58 -14.43 -4.25 -25.30
C LYS A 58 -14.75 -5.47 -26.15
N ARG A 59 -13.83 -6.40 -26.34
CA ARG A 59 -14.07 -7.63 -27.13
C ARG A 59 -15.16 -8.52 -26.53
N PHE A 60 -15.33 -8.51 -25.22
CA PHE A 60 -16.32 -9.34 -24.50
C PHE A 60 -17.65 -8.63 -24.23
N ASN A 61 -17.72 -7.30 -24.48
CA ASN A 61 -18.89 -6.47 -24.15
C ASN A 61 -19.71 -6.00 -25.36
N SER A 62 -19.56 -6.59 -26.54
CA SER A 62 -20.13 -6.06 -27.79
C SER A 62 -21.66 -6.23 -27.96
N GLN A 63 -22.40 -6.76 -26.99
CA GLN A 63 -23.82 -7.09 -27.21
C GLN A 63 -24.87 -6.59 -26.21
N THR A 64 -24.53 -5.91 -25.09
CA THR A 64 -25.56 -5.48 -24.12
C THR A 64 -25.29 -4.11 -23.47
N GLN A 65 -26.28 -3.25 -23.47
CA GLN A 65 -26.18 -1.80 -23.18
C GLN A 65 -26.32 -1.40 -21.70
N ALA A 66 -26.40 -2.30 -20.74
CA ALA A 66 -26.65 -1.97 -19.32
C ALA A 66 -26.14 -3.03 -18.32
N ASP A 67 -24.94 -3.56 -18.53
CA ASP A 67 -24.51 -4.65 -17.67
C ASP A 67 -23.78 -4.18 -16.42
N ASP A 68 -24.06 -4.86 -15.30
CA ASP A 68 -23.31 -4.76 -14.06
C ASP A 68 -21.82 -4.99 -14.34
N PRO A 69 -20.92 -4.08 -13.93
CA PRO A 69 -19.48 -4.22 -14.11
C PRO A 69 -18.90 -5.51 -13.52
N ILE A 70 -19.50 -6.05 -12.46
CA ILE A 70 -19.08 -7.32 -11.86
C ILE A 70 -19.42 -8.49 -12.80
N ALA A 71 -20.63 -8.48 -13.40
CA ALA A 71 -21.01 -9.47 -14.41
C ALA A 71 -20.14 -9.37 -15.67
N GLN A 72 -19.70 -8.16 -16.07
CA GLN A 72 -18.75 -7.96 -17.14
C GLN A 72 -17.38 -8.59 -16.84
N LEU A 73 -16.86 -8.38 -15.62
CA LEU A 73 -15.62 -8.99 -15.17
C LEU A 73 -15.73 -10.52 -15.12
N ALA A 74 -16.87 -11.04 -14.63
CA ALA A 74 -17.12 -12.49 -14.58
C ALA A 74 -17.12 -13.12 -15.97
N ARG A 75 -17.74 -12.48 -16.97
CA ARG A 75 -17.71 -12.94 -18.38
C ARG A 75 -16.29 -12.95 -18.95
N PHE A 76 -15.50 -11.90 -18.68
CA PHE A 76 -14.09 -11.85 -19.06
C PHE A 76 -13.32 -13.02 -18.45
N VAL A 77 -13.51 -13.27 -17.17
CA VAL A 77 -12.90 -14.41 -16.44
C VAL A 77 -13.29 -15.75 -17.04
N SER A 78 -14.57 -15.93 -17.38
CA SER A 78 -15.07 -17.20 -17.96
C SER A 78 -14.58 -17.45 -19.38
N GLY A 79 -14.38 -16.40 -20.18
CA GLY A 79 -14.10 -16.51 -21.61
C GLY A 79 -12.62 -16.56 -21.97
N SER A 80 -11.72 -16.04 -21.12
CA SER A 80 -10.30 -15.87 -21.47
C SER A 80 -9.32 -16.47 -20.46
N HIS A 81 -9.79 -16.97 -19.31
CA HIS A 81 -8.94 -17.51 -18.24
C HIS A 81 -7.78 -16.57 -17.87
N PRO A 82 -8.06 -15.30 -17.53
CA PRO A 82 -7.03 -14.29 -17.41
C PRO A 82 -6.25 -14.38 -16.10
N ILE A 83 -5.05 -13.81 -16.10
CA ILE A 83 -4.29 -13.45 -14.91
C ILE A 83 -4.65 -12.02 -14.54
N ILE A 84 -5.30 -11.83 -13.38
CA ILE A 84 -5.77 -10.53 -12.90
C ILE A 84 -5.04 -10.15 -11.62
N ILE A 85 -4.39 -9.00 -11.63
CA ILE A 85 -3.82 -8.38 -10.43
C ILE A 85 -4.82 -7.38 -9.87
N ILE A 86 -5.09 -7.47 -8.57
CA ILE A 86 -6.00 -6.58 -7.84
C ILE A 86 -5.21 -5.81 -6.79
N GLU A 87 -4.98 -4.53 -7.03
CA GLU A 87 -4.28 -3.64 -6.11
C GLU A 87 -5.29 -2.94 -5.19
N SER A 88 -5.15 -3.15 -3.87
CA SER A 88 -6.08 -2.60 -2.88
C SER A 88 -5.42 -2.41 -1.52
N ASP A 89 -5.90 -1.45 -0.72
CA ASP A 89 -5.53 -1.32 0.70
C ASP A 89 -6.32 -2.30 1.60
N ILE A 90 -7.21 -3.12 1.02
CA ILE A 90 -8.03 -4.09 1.75
C ILE A 90 -7.29 -5.42 1.74
N PRO A 91 -6.96 -5.98 2.92
CA PRO A 91 -6.32 -7.29 3.02
C PRO A 91 -7.20 -8.39 2.40
N PHE A 92 -6.57 -9.37 1.76
CA PHE A 92 -7.25 -10.52 1.14
C PHE A 92 -8.38 -10.12 0.18
N VAL A 93 -8.15 -9.03 -0.58
CA VAL A 93 -9.12 -8.51 -1.55
C VAL A 93 -9.47 -9.54 -2.63
N GLU A 94 -8.54 -10.41 -3.00
CA GLU A 94 -8.73 -11.52 -3.94
C GLU A 94 -9.83 -12.50 -3.50
N ASP A 95 -9.88 -12.85 -2.21
CA ASP A 95 -10.93 -13.71 -1.64
C ASP A 95 -12.31 -13.04 -1.74
N ILE A 96 -12.37 -11.73 -1.50
CA ILE A 96 -13.61 -10.96 -1.55
C ILE A 96 -14.08 -10.82 -3.00
N VAL A 97 -13.17 -10.52 -3.92
CA VAL A 97 -13.48 -10.43 -5.36
C VAL A 97 -13.91 -11.78 -5.90
N ALA A 98 -13.22 -12.86 -5.54
CA ALA A 98 -13.64 -14.23 -5.87
C ALA A 98 -15.09 -14.50 -5.43
N GLY A 99 -15.42 -14.20 -4.17
CA GLY A 99 -16.77 -14.34 -3.65
C GLY A 99 -17.82 -13.46 -4.36
N LEU A 100 -17.42 -12.31 -4.93
CA LEU A 100 -18.30 -11.47 -5.76
C LEU A 100 -18.54 -12.10 -7.14
N LEU A 101 -17.55 -12.81 -7.69
CA LEU A 101 -17.64 -13.45 -9.01
C LEU A 101 -18.30 -14.83 -8.96
N GLU A 102 -18.28 -15.54 -7.82
CA GLU A 102 -18.85 -16.88 -7.64
C GLU A 102 -20.28 -17.03 -8.15
N PRO A 103 -21.24 -16.13 -7.88
CA PRO A 103 -22.62 -16.26 -8.36
C PRO A 103 -22.72 -16.28 -9.88
N GLU A 104 -21.86 -15.54 -10.57
CA GLU A 104 -21.84 -15.43 -12.03
C GLU A 104 -21.06 -16.58 -12.69
N LEU A 105 -20.01 -17.06 -12.01
CA LEU A 105 -19.13 -18.11 -12.53
C LEU A 105 -19.67 -19.53 -12.26
N GLY A 106 -20.54 -19.67 -11.26
CA GLY A 106 -21.06 -20.98 -10.81
C GLY A 106 -19.98 -21.89 -10.19
N ARG A 107 -18.84 -21.35 -9.81
CA ARG A 107 -17.68 -22.08 -9.25
C ARG A 107 -16.91 -21.27 -8.24
N LYS A 108 -16.24 -21.96 -7.29
CA LYS A 108 -15.46 -21.33 -6.21
C LYS A 108 -13.99 -21.21 -6.55
N GLY A 109 -13.37 -20.10 -6.11
CA GLY A 109 -11.92 -19.94 -6.15
C GLY A 109 -11.22 -20.85 -5.15
N LYS A 110 -10.04 -21.36 -5.51
CA LYS A 110 -9.21 -22.21 -4.64
C LYS A 110 -7.96 -21.42 -4.21
N PRO A 111 -7.66 -21.33 -2.90
CA PRO A 111 -6.42 -20.72 -2.44
C PRO A 111 -5.20 -21.48 -2.99
N ALA A 112 -4.24 -20.75 -3.55
CA ALA A 112 -3.01 -21.36 -4.07
C ALA A 112 -2.11 -21.93 -2.95
N VAL A 113 -2.30 -21.47 -1.71
CA VAL A 113 -1.54 -21.90 -0.52
C VAL A 113 -1.69 -23.38 -0.21
N ASP A 114 -2.86 -23.96 -0.47
CA ASP A 114 -3.08 -25.39 -0.23
C ASP A 114 -2.25 -26.30 -1.16
N ARG A 115 -1.52 -25.69 -2.11
CA ARG A 115 -0.69 -26.37 -3.10
C ARG A 115 0.78 -25.96 -3.10
N ALA A 116 1.20 -25.11 -2.14
CA ALA A 116 2.60 -24.79 -1.96
C ALA A 116 3.33 -26.00 -1.35
N LYS A 117 4.26 -26.60 -2.10
CA LYS A 117 5.16 -27.61 -1.57
C LYS A 117 6.44 -26.94 -1.12
N ALA A 118 6.78 -27.06 0.16
CA ALA A 118 8.10 -26.69 0.64
C ALA A 118 9.12 -27.71 0.09
N VAL A 119 10.14 -27.21 -0.62
CA VAL A 119 11.30 -28.02 -1.00
C VAL A 119 12.34 -27.82 0.09
N SER A 120 12.72 -28.90 0.76
CA SER A 120 13.78 -28.91 1.77
C SER A 120 15.15 -28.73 1.10
N GLY A 121 15.87 -27.70 1.50
CA GLY A 121 17.24 -27.38 1.04
C GLY A 121 17.63 -25.99 1.53
N ASP A 122 18.92 -25.62 1.43
CA ASP A 122 19.46 -24.32 1.86
C ASP A 122 18.81 -23.10 1.19
N ASP A 123 18.00 -23.31 0.13
CA ASP A 123 17.14 -22.37 -0.53
C ASP A 123 15.66 -22.77 -0.26
N ALA A 124 15.12 -22.46 0.89
CA ALA A 124 13.70 -22.70 1.21
C ALA A 124 12.80 -21.81 0.35
N ARG A 125 12.53 -22.22 -0.90
CA ARG A 125 11.59 -21.57 -1.84
C ARG A 125 10.29 -22.38 -1.85
N CYS A 126 9.16 -21.70 -1.64
CA CYS A 126 7.86 -22.31 -1.88
C CYS A 126 7.56 -22.32 -3.37
N PHE A 127 7.34 -23.49 -3.95
CA PHE A 127 6.90 -23.66 -5.34
C PHE A 127 5.38 -23.79 -5.41
N LEU A 128 4.78 -23.13 -6.40
CA LEU A 128 3.37 -23.26 -6.71
C LEU A 128 3.18 -24.61 -7.44
N ASP A 129 2.51 -25.57 -6.81
CA ASP A 129 2.12 -26.80 -7.50
C ASP A 129 0.78 -26.59 -8.21
N LEU A 130 0.86 -26.23 -9.47
CA LEU A 130 -0.32 -26.08 -10.34
C LEU A 130 -0.70 -27.37 -11.07
N THR A 131 -0.08 -28.52 -10.73
CA THR A 131 -0.43 -29.82 -11.34
C THR A 131 -1.78 -30.34 -10.83
N GLY A 132 -2.53 -31.01 -11.69
CA GLY A 132 -3.84 -31.59 -11.36
C GLY A 132 -5.01 -30.58 -11.28
N ILE A 133 -4.88 -29.47 -12.02
CA ILE A 133 -5.91 -28.44 -12.16
C ILE A 133 -6.92 -28.89 -13.23
N SER A 134 -8.20 -28.91 -12.87
CA SER A 134 -9.28 -29.13 -13.84
C SER A 134 -9.49 -27.86 -14.68
N ALA A 135 -9.68 -28.02 -15.98
CA ALA A 135 -10.08 -26.91 -16.83
C ALA A 135 -11.36 -26.28 -16.28
N GLY A 136 -11.24 -25.07 -15.76
CA GLY A 136 -12.37 -24.37 -15.16
C GLY A 136 -12.17 -23.92 -13.71
N ASP A 137 -11.16 -24.40 -13.00
CA ASP A 137 -10.81 -23.88 -11.68
C ASP A 137 -10.12 -22.49 -11.82
N TYR A 138 -10.27 -21.64 -10.83
CA TYR A 138 -9.49 -20.39 -10.73
C TYR A 138 -8.78 -20.30 -9.38
N PHE A 139 -7.62 -19.64 -9.36
CA PHE A 139 -6.74 -19.58 -8.22
C PHE A 139 -6.71 -18.20 -7.59
N LEU A 140 -6.52 -18.22 -6.26
CA LEU A 140 -6.37 -17.02 -5.46
C LEU A 140 -4.96 -16.98 -4.90
N ILE A 141 -4.22 -15.93 -5.22
CA ILE A 141 -2.87 -15.68 -4.72
C ILE A 141 -2.90 -14.42 -3.88
N SER A 142 -2.62 -14.54 -2.58
CA SER A 142 -2.42 -13.39 -1.70
C SER A 142 -0.95 -13.01 -1.65
N PHE A 143 -0.58 -11.97 -2.37
CA PHE A 143 0.80 -11.48 -2.40
C PHE A 143 1.24 -10.86 -1.06
N HIS A 144 0.29 -10.50 -0.18
CA HIS A 144 0.57 -9.96 1.14
C HIS A 144 1.14 -10.97 2.11
N ALA A 145 0.62 -12.22 2.05
CA ALA A 145 0.95 -13.24 3.02
C ALA A 145 2.27 -13.96 2.70
N TYR A 146 2.71 -13.96 1.44
CA TYR A 146 3.75 -14.89 0.95
C TYR A 146 4.89 -14.23 0.18
N ARG A 147 5.01 -12.89 0.22
CA ARG A 147 6.00 -12.15 -0.58
C ARG A 147 7.46 -12.61 -0.40
N SER A 148 7.84 -13.08 0.77
CA SER A 148 9.20 -13.52 1.07
C SER A 148 9.53 -14.95 0.60
N LEU A 149 8.49 -15.73 0.23
CA LEU A 149 8.62 -17.15 -0.09
C LEU A 149 8.57 -17.43 -1.60
N TRP A 150 8.31 -16.40 -2.45
CA TRP A 150 8.02 -16.60 -3.86
C TRP A 150 9.10 -15.94 -4.73
N ASP A 151 9.68 -16.73 -5.62
CA ASP A 151 10.46 -16.20 -6.74
C ASP A 151 9.48 -15.69 -7.81
N ALA A 152 9.43 -14.37 -8.00
CA ALA A 152 8.46 -13.74 -8.89
C ALA A 152 8.65 -14.12 -10.36
N GLU A 153 9.88 -14.33 -10.82
CA GLU A 153 10.17 -14.75 -12.20
C GLU A 153 9.69 -16.19 -12.43
N TRP A 154 9.91 -17.07 -11.47
CA TRP A 154 9.43 -18.44 -11.55
C TRP A 154 7.89 -18.50 -11.51
N VAL A 155 7.25 -17.76 -10.59
CA VAL A 155 5.78 -17.69 -10.53
C VAL A 155 5.20 -17.14 -11.84
N ALA A 156 5.80 -16.09 -12.41
CA ALA A 156 5.37 -15.53 -13.68
C ALA A 156 5.49 -16.56 -14.82
N HIS A 157 6.58 -17.34 -14.84
CA HIS A 157 6.77 -18.40 -15.81
C HIS A 157 5.69 -19.48 -15.70
N GLU A 158 5.44 -19.99 -14.48
CA GLU A 158 4.39 -20.99 -14.23
C GLU A 158 2.99 -20.47 -14.64
N LEU A 159 2.65 -19.24 -14.27
CA LEU A 159 1.38 -18.64 -14.65
C LEU A 159 1.22 -18.48 -16.16
N ALA A 160 2.30 -18.18 -16.89
CA ALA A 160 2.26 -18.00 -18.34
C ALA A 160 2.00 -19.31 -19.11
N ILE A 161 2.38 -20.47 -18.55
CA ILE A 161 2.18 -21.79 -19.20
C ILE A 161 0.87 -22.47 -18.80
N HIS A 162 0.22 -22.02 -17.72
CA HIS A 162 -1.06 -22.57 -17.27
C HIS A 162 -2.26 -21.75 -17.78
N SER A 163 -3.23 -22.45 -18.37
CA SER A 163 -4.46 -21.86 -18.94
C SER A 163 -5.59 -21.69 -17.90
N SER A 164 -5.26 -21.38 -16.66
CA SER A 164 -6.26 -21.19 -15.60
C SER A 164 -6.37 -19.72 -15.21
N THR A 165 -7.57 -19.30 -14.83
CA THR A 165 -7.76 -17.95 -14.26
C THR A 165 -7.03 -17.81 -12.94
N VAL A 166 -6.30 -16.71 -12.75
CA VAL A 166 -5.60 -16.41 -11.50
C VAL A 166 -5.96 -14.99 -11.04
N LEU A 167 -6.41 -14.88 -9.79
CA LEU A 167 -6.63 -13.60 -9.12
C LEU A 167 -5.49 -13.39 -8.11
N ILE A 168 -4.71 -12.34 -8.31
CA ILE A 168 -3.58 -11.96 -7.46
C ILE A 168 -3.96 -10.72 -6.67
N GLY A 169 -4.17 -10.86 -5.35
CA GLY A 169 -4.40 -9.74 -4.46
C GLY A 169 -3.07 -9.17 -3.96
N CYS A 170 -2.89 -7.86 -4.09
CA CYS A 170 -1.73 -7.15 -3.55
C CYS A 170 -2.13 -5.82 -2.90
N THR A 171 -1.34 -5.33 -1.93
CA THR A 171 -1.53 -3.96 -1.44
C THR A 171 -0.98 -2.97 -2.47
N ARG A 172 -1.52 -1.76 -2.49
CA ARG A 172 -0.91 -0.64 -3.23
C ARG A 172 0.52 -0.36 -2.78
N GLN A 173 0.88 -0.81 -1.58
CA GLN A 173 2.19 -0.64 -0.96
C GLN A 173 3.18 -1.75 -1.34
N SER A 174 2.68 -2.90 -1.77
CA SER A 174 3.52 -3.95 -2.34
C SER A 174 3.66 -3.67 -3.83
N GLU A 175 4.86 -3.29 -4.26
CA GLU A 175 5.15 -3.30 -5.69
C GLU A 175 4.95 -4.73 -6.19
N VAL A 176 4.00 -4.89 -7.09
CA VAL A 176 3.88 -6.14 -7.82
C VAL A 176 5.14 -6.27 -8.68
N PRO A 177 5.91 -7.36 -8.53
CA PRO A 177 7.10 -7.55 -9.33
C PRO A 177 6.80 -7.39 -10.80
N GLU A 178 7.72 -6.77 -11.53
CA GLU A 178 7.59 -6.51 -12.97
C GLU A 178 7.35 -7.81 -13.77
N ALA A 179 7.93 -8.92 -13.32
CA ALA A 179 7.68 -10.23 -13.89
C ALA A 179 6.20 -10.61 -13.90
N LEU A 180 5.50 -10.39 -12.79
CA LEU A 180 4.06 -10.67 -12.69
C LEU A 180 3.23 -9.66 -13.48
N ARG A 181 3.64 -8.38 -13.53
CA ARG A 181 2.96 -7.38 -14.36
C ARG A 181 3.02 -7.70 -15.84
N ARG A 182 4.14 -8.29 -16.32
CA ARG A 182 4.31 -8.67 -17.74
C ARG A 182 3.38 -9.80 -18.18
N VAL A 183 3.03 -10.71 -17.28
CA VAL A 183 2.12 -11.83 -17.58
C VAL A 183 0.67 -11.57 -17.24
N ALA A 184 0.37 -10.47 -16.56
CA ALA A 184 -0.99 -10.11 -16.18
C ALA A 184 -1.78 -9.57 -17.39
N ASP A 185 -2.96 -10.15 -17.64
CA ASP A 185 -3.89 -9.68 -18.66
C ASP A 185 -4.63 -8.41 -18.23
N LEU A 186 -4.84 -8.25 -16.92
CA LEU A 186 -5.56 -7.11 -16.36
C LEU A 186 -5.02 -6.73 -14.99
N VAL A 187 -4.75 -5.44 -14.78
CA VAL A 187 -4.45 -4.86 -13.47
C VAL A 187 -5.60 -3.94 -13.08
N LEU A 188 -6.27 -4.28 -11.98
CA LEU A 188 -7.35 -3.50 -11.39
C LEU A 188 -6.86 -2.84 -10.10
N THR A 189 -6.73 -1.52 -10.10
CA THR A 189 -6.44 -0.76 -8.89
C THR A 189 -7.75 -0.27 -8.31
N LEU A 190 -8.14 -0.78 -7.13
CA LEU A 190 -9.36 -0.32 -6.48
C LEU A 190 -9.19 1.14 -6.02
N PRO A 191 -10.10 2.06 -6.39
CA PRO A 191 -9.96 3.47 -6.05
C PRO A 191 -10.04 3.70 -4.53
N ARG A 192 -9.45 4.80 -4.05
CA ARG A 192 -9.71 5.29 -2.69
C ARG A 192 -11.13 5.83 -2.62
N ILE A 193 -11.71 5.79 -1.42
CA ILE A 193 -13.06 6.31 -1.19
C ILE A 193 -13.03 7.84 -1.31
N ASP A 194 -13.53 8.36 -2.43
CA ASP A 194 -13.79 9.79 -2.63
C ASP A 194 -15.25 10.14 -2.26
N ARG A 195 -15.63 11.40 -2.40
CA ARG A 195 -17.00 11.85 -2.11
C ARG A 195 -18.06 11.13 -2.95
N ARG A 196 -17.78 10.86 -4.24
CA ARG A 196 -18.69 10.16 -5.15
C ARG A 196 -18.88 8.71 -4.73
N LEU A 197 -17.78 8.01 -4.45
CA LEU A 197 -17.78 6.63 -4.02
C LEU A 197 -18.37 6.47 -2.62
N PHE A 198 -18.11 7.42 -1.72
CA PHE A 198 -18.69 7.41 -0.39
C PHE A 198 -20.22 7.35 -0.42
N ALA A 199 -20.87 8.18 -1.23
CA ALA A 199 -22.33 8.17 -1.33
C ALA A 199 -22.87 6.81 -1.80
N ARG A 200 -22.19 6.18 -2.76
CA ARG A 200 -22.55 4.85 -3.29
C ARG A 200 -22.30 3.74 -2.28
N ILE A 201 -21.13 3.75 -1.62
CA ILE A 201 -20.76 2.80 -0.57
C ILE A 201 -21.75 2.92 0.60
N PHE A 202 -22.04 4.14 1.02
CA PHE A 202 -22.99 4.38 2.11
C PHE A 202 -24.37 3.77 1.78
N GLY A 203 -24.88 4.00 0.57
CA GLY A 203 -26.11 3.39 0.10
C GLY A 203 -26.06 1.85 0.10
N ALA A 204 -24.96 1.26 -0.37
CA ALA A 204 -24.79 -0.19 -0.40
C ALA A 204 -24.71 -0.82 1.01
N VAL A 205 -24.04 -0.14 1.97
CA VAL A 205 -23.85 -0.65 3.33
C VAL A 205 -25.08 -0.43 4.21
N PHE A 206 -25.72 0.75 4.14
CA PHE A 206 -26.81 1.14 5.03
C PHE A 206 -28.21 1.00 4.42
N GLY A 207 -28.31 0.73 3.12
CA GLY A 207 -29.59 0.65 2.40
C GLY A 207 -30.27 2.00 2.14
N THR A 208 -29.64 3.11 2.53
CA THR A 208 -30.17 4.47 2.38
C THR A 208 -29.04 5.42 1.97
N PRO A 209 -29.28 6.45 1.17
CA PRO A 209 -28.27 7.44 0.85
C PRO A 209 -27.83 8.22 2.09
N PRO A 210 -26.63 8.79 2.11
CA PRO A 210 -26.22 9.66 3.19
C PRO A 210 -27.10 10.92 3.23
N PRO A 211 -27.32 11.55 4.39
CA PRO A 211 -28.14 12.75 4.50
C PRO A 211 -27.54 13.90 3.68
N THR A 212 -28.35 14.77 3.08
CA THR A 212 -27.87 15.85 2.20
C THR A 212 -26.83 16.77 2.85
N SER A 213 -26.87 16.86 4.19
CA SER A 213 -25.89 17.63 4.97
C SER A 213 -24.53 16.97 5.14
N TRP A 214 -24.32 15.78 4.61
CA TRP A 214 -23.06 15.06 4.80
C TRP A 214 -21.87 15.74 4.11
N ASP A 215 -22.10 16.41 2.99
CA ASP A 215 -21.10 17.18 2.26
C ASP A 215 -21.37 18.68 2.39
N ARG A 216 -20.75 19.30 3.39
CA ARG A 216 -20.87 20.75 3.65
C ARG A 216 -19.73 21.54 3.01
N GLY A 217 -18.97 20.95 2.07
CA GLY A 217 -17.75 21.52 1.54
C GLY A 217 -16.55 21.34 2.49
N GLY A 218 -15.40 21.89 2.12
CA GLY A 218 -14.14 21.73 2.85
C GLY A 218 -13.34 20.51 2.38
N PRO A 219 -12.23 20.19 3.08
CA PRO A 219 -11.36 19.08 2.71
C PRO A 219 -12.09 17.75 2.64
N ASP A 220 -11.75 16.94 1.64
CA ASP A 220 -12.35 15.63 1.44
C ASP A 220 -11.86 14.64 2.52
N TRP A 221 -12.66 14.49 3.57
CA TRP A 221 -12.37 13.56 4.67
C TRP A 221 -12.64 12.10 4.30
N THR A 222 -13.42 11.84 3.24
CA THR A 222 -13.81 10.48 2.85
C THR A 222 -12.63 9.67 2.34
N ARG A 223 -11.62 10.32 1.78
CA ARG A 223 -10.38 9.71 1.31
C ARG A 223 -9.58 8.96 2.40
N TYR A 224 -9.86 9.25 3.67
CA TYR A 224 -9.22 8.59 4.83
C TYR A 224 -10.04 7.44 5.40
N LEU A 225 -11.21 7.15 4.81
CA LEU A 225 -12.01 6.00 5.19
C LEU A 225 -11.39 4.71 4.68
N ILE A 226 -11.51 3.68 5.50
CA ILE A 226 -11.22 2.30 5.13
C ILE A 226 -12.49 1.45 5.28
N ALA A 227 -12.55 0.29 4.63
CA ALA A 227 -13.73 -0.59 4.68
C ALA A 227 -14.17 -0.91 6.12
N ALA A 228 -13.21 -1.15 7.02
CA ALA A 228 -13.51 -1.46 8.43
C ALA A 228 -14.19 -0.32 9.21
N ASP A 229 -14.12 0.93 8.74
CA ASP A 229 -14.79 2.04 9.42
C ASP A 229 -16.32 1.91 9.39
N PHE A 230 -16.86 1.23 8.37
CA PHE A 230 -18.30 1.03 8.20
C PHE A 230 -18.89 -0.06 9.09
N HIS A 231 -18.05 -0.93 9.68
CA HIS A 231 -18.51 -2.06 10.52
C HIS A 231 -19.25 -1.59 11.76
N ALA A 232 -18.63 -0.73 12.58
CA ALA A 232 -19.21 -0.30 13.86
C ALA A 232 -20.55 0.44 13.69
N PRO A 233 -20.68 1.47 12.82
CA PRO A 233 -21.97 2.16 12.68
C PRO A 233 -23.07 1.23 12.14
N ARG A 234 -22.76 0.24 11.32
CA ARG A 234 -23.74 -0.74 10.84
C ARG A 234 -24.18 -1.69 11.95
N ARG A 235 -23.22 -2.24 12.73
CA ARG A 235 -23.54 -3.11 13.89
C ARG A 235 -24.37 -2.40 14.95
N LEU A 236 -24.06 -1.13 15.22
CA LEU A 236 -24.78 -0.30 16.18
C LEU A 236 -26.13 0.20 15.65
N LYS A 237 -26.50 -0.13 14.42
CA LYS A 237 -27.76 0.28 13.77
C LYS A 237 -27.99 1.79 13.84
N LEU A 238 -26.92 2.58 13.67
CA LEU A 238 -27.01 4.03 13.71
C LEU A 238 -27.88 4.56 12.55
N THR A 239 -28.59 5.65 12.80
CA THR A 239 -29.28 6.39 11.73
C THR A 239 -28.26 6.95 10.74
N ALA A 240 -28.68 7.27 9.52
CA ALA A 240 -27.78 7.81 8.47
C ALA A 240 -26.98 9.03 8.97
N SER A 241 -27.61 9.95 9.68
CA SER A 241 -26.93 11.13 10.24
C SER A 241 -25.91 10.77 11.33
N GLN A 242 -26.26 9.85 12.23
CA GLN A 242 -25.35 9.36 13.27
C GLN A 242 -24.18 8.58 12.69
N ALA A 243 -24.42 7.76 11.67
CA ALA A 243 -23.37 7.02 10.96
C ALA A 243 -22.35 7.95 10.31
N VAL A 244 -22.80 8.99 9.58
CA VAL A 244 -21.90 10.00 9.00
C VAL A 244 -21.11 10.72 10.08
N GLN A 245 -21.75 11.12 11.18
CA GLN A 245 -21.07 11.79 12.29
C GLN A 245 -20.01 10.88 12.91
N PHE A 246 -20.33 9.61 13.15
CA PHE A 246 -19.41 8.59 13.65
C PHE A 246 -18.19 8.42 12.74
N LEU A 247 -18.41 8.24 11.41
CA LEU A 247 -17.35 8.10 10.43
C LEU A 247 -16.43 9.32 10.42
N ARG A 248 -17.00 10.52 10.44
CA ARG A 248 -16.22 11.77 10.55
C ARG A 248 -15.40 11.86 11.82
N GLN A 249 -15.98 11.49 12.96
CA GLN A 249 -15.26 11.49 14.24
C GLN A 249 -14.12 10.49 14.23
N ARG A 250 -14.34 9.30 13.65
CA ARG A 250 -13.31 8.28 13.54
C ARG A 250 -12.15 8.71 12.67
N VAL A 251 -12.43 9.29 11.50
CA VAL A 251 -11.39 9.88 10.64
C VAL A 251 -10.65 11.01 11.37
N ARG A 252 -11.39 11.92 12.03
CA ARG A 252 -10.77 13.01 12.81
C ARG A 252 -9.88 12.50 13.94
N ALA A 253 -10.33 11.46 14.67
CA ALA A 253 -9.52 10.85 15.72
C ALA A 253 -8.25 10.22 15.16
N ARG A 254 -8.36 9.48 14.04
CA ARG A 254 -7.21 8.91 13.33
C ARG A 254 -6.24 9.99 12.88
N LEU A 255 -6.73 11.04 12.24
CA LEU A 255 -5.90 12.17 11.79
C LEU A 255 -5.26 12.91 12.97
N ARG A 256 -5.94 13.07 14.11
CA ARG A 256 -5.37 13.68 15.32
C ARG A 256 -4.28 12.81 15.94
N GLN A 257 -4.49 11.50 16.07
CA GLN A 257 -3.44 10.57 16.54
C GLN A 257 -2.22 10.59 15.63
N VAL A 258 -2.48 10.77 14.34
CA VAL A 258 -1.47 10.83 13.28
C VAL A 258 -0.80 12.21 13.20
N SER A 259 -1.56 13.29 13.49
CA SER A 259 -1.11 14.69 13.43
C SER A 259 -0.82 15.29 14.81
N ALA A 260 -0.92 14.51 15.91
CA ALA A 260 -0.45 14.91 17.22
C ALA A 260 1.09 14.93 17.22
N VAL A 261 1.63 15.83 16.40
CA VAL A 261 3.06 16.13 16.42
C VAL A 261 3.27 16.94 17.69
N ASP A 262 3.82 16.28 18.70
CA ASP A 262 4.30 16.98 19.89
C ASP A 262 5.55 17.79 19.49
N ALA A 263 5.29 19.00 19.05
CA ALA A 263 6.31 19.93 18.58
C ALA A 263 5.89 21.37 18.94
N PRO A 264 6.82 22.28 19.18
CA PRO A 264 6.54 23.69 19.34
C PRO A 264 5.96 24.28 18.04
N ALA A 265 5.21 25.37 18.13
CA ALA A 265 4.81 26.14 16.95
C ALA A 265 6.05 26.76 16.28
N LEU A 266 6.05 26.88 14.94
CA LEU A 266 7.17 27.52 14.23
C LEU A 266 7.46 28.92 14.79
N ALA A 267 6.42 29.67 15.14
CA ALA A 267 6.53 31.00 15.72
C ALA A 267 7.34 31.06 17.03
N SER A 268 7.36 29.96 17.80
CA SER A 268 8.09 29.86 19.08
C SER A 268 9.53 29.38 18.92
N LEU A 269 9.95 28.98 17.73
CA LEU A 269 11.34 28.60 17.47
C LEU A 269 12.19 29.83 17.25
N HIS A 270 13.41 29.81 17.79
CA HIS A 270 14.39 30.92 17.68
C HIS A 270 15.66 30.43 16.95
N GLY A 271 16.40 31.35 16.38
CA GLY A 271 17.69 31.06 15.76
C GLY A 271 17.63 30.34 14.40
N LEU A 272 16.50 30.35 13.72
CA LEU A 272 16.31 29.66 12.44
C LEU A 272 16.92 30.39 11.23
N GLY A 273 17.27 31.70 11.37
CA GLY A 273 17.77 32.47 10.23
C GLY A 273 16.87 32.41 8.99
N GLU A 274 17.45 32.15 7.83
CA GLU A 274 16.74 32.04 6.54
C GLU A 274 15.78 30.83 6.51
N ALA A 275 16.05 29.77 7.26
CA ALA A 275 15.19 28.59 7.31
C ALA A 275 13.78 28.92 7.83
N ARG A 276 13.61 30.03 8.59
CA ARG A 276 12.27 30.47 9.03
C ARG A 276 11.39 30.86 7.84
N GLN A 277 11.90 31.70 6.95
CA GLN A 277 11.14 32.15 5.79
C GLN A 277 10.74 31.00 4.89
N VAL A 278 11.68 30.10 4.60
CA VAL A 278 11.40 28.88 3.79
C VAL A 278 10.32 28.01 4.45
N ALA A 279 10.35 27.88 5.77
CA ALA A 279 9.34 27.11 6.49
C ALA A 279 7.96 27.78 6.47
N GLU A 280 7.90 29.11 6.62
CA GLU A 280 6.66 29.88 6.55
C GLU A 280 6.03 29.82 5.15
N ASP A 281 6.85 29.96 4.10
CA ASP A 281 6.41 29.83 2.70
C ASP A 281 5.86 28.44 2.42
N LEU A 282 6.57 27.39 2.83
CA LEU A 282 6.12 26.00 2.67
C LEU A 282 4.80 25.73 3.42
N ILE A 283 4.63 26.29 4.62
CA ILE A 283 3.36 26.19 5.37
C ILE A 283 2.23 26.90 4.62
N ALA A 284 2.48 28.08 4.07
CA ALA A 284 1.50 28.82 3.29
C ALA A 284 1.06 28.02 2.04
N ASP A 285 2.02 27.45 1.32
CA ASP A 285 1.80 26.64 0.13
C ASP A 285 0.97 25.37 0.45
N ILE A 286 1.36 24.61 1.46
CA ILE A 286 0.61 23.40 1.87
C ILE A 286 -0.84 23.78 2.25
N ARG A 287 -1.05 24.88 2.96
CA ARG A 287 -2.39 25.38 3.32
C ARG A 287 -3.19 25.80 2.08
N ALA A 288 -2.56 26.45 1.11
CA ALA A 288 -3.19 26.83 -0.15
C ALA A 288 -3.65 25.60 -0.95
N VAL A 289 -2.83 24.54 -0.98
CA VAL A 289 -3.22 23.24 -1.57
C VAL A 289 -4.37 22.60 -0.81
N GLN A 290 -4.33 22.59 0.53
CA GLN A 290 -5.41 22.01 1.36
C GLN A 290 -6.75 22.71 1.15
N THR A 291 -6.73 24.00 0.85
CA THR A 291 -7.93 24.80 0.56
C THR A 291 -8.33 24.79 -0.91
N GLY A 292 -7.51 24.18 -1.78
CA GLY A 292 -7.76 24.11 -3.23
C GLY A 292 -7.44 25.38 -3.99
N VAL A 293 -6.73 26.33 -3.38
CA VAL A 293 -6.26 27.59 -4.02
C VAL A 293 -5.11 27.30 -4.99
N LEU A 294 -4.21 26.39 -4.63
CA LEU A 294 -3.09 25.97 -5.47
C LEU A 294 -3.20 24.47 -5.82
N PRO A 295 -2.83 24.08 -7.05
CA PRO A 295 -2.65 22.69 -7.38
C PRO A 295 -1.36 22.15 -6.73
N TRP A 296 -1.35 20.87 -6.36
CA TRP A 296 -0.18 20.23 -5.75
C TRP A 296 1.10 20.37 -6.58
N ALA A 297 1.00 20.37 -7.89
CA ALA A 297 2.14 20.50 -8.80
C ALA A 297 2.80 21.89 -8.79
N ALA A 298 2.17 22.90 -8.16
CA ALA A 298 2.68 24.28 -8.14
C ALA A 298 3.52 24.59 -6.91
N ILE A 299 3.67 23.68 -5.96
CA ILE A 299 4.46 23.91 -4.74
C ILE A 299 5.76 23.11 -4.74
N ASP A 300 6.74 23.60 -3.98
CA ASP A 300 7.98 22.88 -3.73
C ASP A 300 7.71 21.66 -2.82
N ARG A 301 8.18 20.50 -3.27
CA ARG A 301 7.91 19.21 -2.63
C ARG A 301 9.12 18.60 -1.93
N GLY A 302 10.27 19.23 -2.06
CA GLY A 302 11.54 18.79 -1.49
C GLY A 302 12.25 19.91 -0.75
N LEU A 303 12.70 19.63 0.48
CA LEU A 303 13.50 20.55 1.28
C LEU A 303 14.67 19.77 1.90
N LEU A 304 15.89 20.27 1.73
CA LEU A 304 17.07 19.72 2.38
C LEU A 304 17.52 20.65 3.54
N LEU A 305 17.52 20.12 4.75
CA LEU A 305 18.01 20.81 5.95
C LEU A 305 19.46 20.41 6.20
N VAL A 306 20.37 21.34 6.04
CA VAL A 306 21.81 21.15 6.25
C VAL A 306 22.26 21.85 7.54
N GLY A 307 23.02 21.15 8.37
CA GLY A 307 23.59 21.75 9.59
C GLY A 307 24.11 20.72 10.59
N PRO A 308 24.90 21.14 11.57
CA PRO A 308 25.47 20.24 12.56
C PRO A 308 24.40 19.53 13.39
N PRO A 309 24.75 18.43 14.08
CA PRO A 309 23.81 17.75 14.98
C PRO A 309 23.33 18.69 16.09
N GLY A 310 22.08 18.53 16.53
CA GLY A 310 21.51 19.29 17.64
C GLY A 310 20.97 20.69 17.31
N VAL A 311 21.09 21.19 16.08
CA VAL A 311 20.58 22.53 15.71
C VAL A 311 19.06 22.61 15.53
N GLY A 312 18.34 21.49 15.68
CA GLY A 312 16.88 21.48 15.65
C GLY A 312 16.26 21.15 14.27
N LYS A 313 16.98 20.52 13.33
CA LYS A 313 16.44 20.12 12.01
C LYS A 313 15.14 19.31 12.11
N THR A 314 15.13 18.28 12.93
CA THR A 314 13.94 17.45 13.18
C THR A 314 12.81 18.23 13.85
N THR A 315 13.15 19.15 14.78
CA THR A 315 12.17 20.02 15.44
C THR A 315 11.51 20.98 14.46
N LEU A 316 12.29 21.57 13.56
CA LEU A 316 11.77 22.44 12.50
C LEU A 316 10.79 21.68 11.59
N ALA A 317 11.17 20.50 11.09
CA ALA A 317 10.31 19.69 10.24
C ALA A 317 9.00 19.28 10.95
N ARG A 318 9.06 18.92 12.24
CA ARG A 318 7.89 18.63 13.06
C ARG A 318 7.00 19.86 13.24
N SER A 319 7.60 21.05 13.45
CA SER A 319 6.85 22.30 13.61
C SER A 319 6.10 22.68 12.34
N ILE A 320 6.72 22.49 11.16
CA ILE A 320 6.06 22.69 9.86
C ILE A 320 4.83 21.74 9.75
N ALA A 321 5.01 20.44 10.02
CA ALA A 321 3.92 19.49 9.96
C ALA A 321 2.75 19.82 10.92
N ARG A 322 3.10 20.22 12.15
CA ARG A 322 2.13 20.69 13.15
C ARG A 322 1.33 21.87 12.65
N ASP A 323 2.03 22.91 12.17
CA ASP A 323 1.38 24.15 11.77
C ASP A 323 0.55 23.98 10.48
N CYS A 324 0.89 23.03 9.62
CA CYS A 324 0.07 22.61 8.48
C CYS A 324 -1.09 21.68 8.89
N GLY A 325 -1.04 21.07 10.07
CA GLY A 325 -2.01 20.05 10.48
C GLY A 325 -1.97 18.78 9.62
N VAL A 326 -0.77 18.41 9.09
CA VAL A 326 -0.56 17.22 8.25
C VAL A 326 0.16 16.10 9.00
N ARG A 327 0.07 14.87 8.49
CA ARG A 327 0.83 13.73 9.00
C ARG A 327 2.32 14.00 8.90
N PHE A 328 3.04 13.68 9.97
CA PHE A 328 4.49 13.65 10.02
C PHE A 328 4.95 12.19 10.09
N VAL A 329 5.65 11.73 9.06
CA VAL A 329 6.26 10.41 8.99
C VAL A 329 7.76 10.59 9.17
N ILE A 330 8.35 9.84 10.10
CA ILE A 330 9.80 9.89 10.37
C ILE A 330 10.44 8.66 9.77
N ALA A 331 11.41 8.88 8.92
CA ALA A 331 12.30 7.89 8.36
C ALA A 331 13.75 8.22 8.73
N SER A 332 14.63 7.24 8.73
CA SER A 332 16.07 7.43 8.85
C SER A 332 16.78 6.52 7.86
N ALA A 333 17.63 7.12 7.05
CA ALA A 333 18.39 6.37 6.05
C ALA A 333 19.35 5.38 6.72
N ALA A 334 19.89 5.72 7.87
CA ALA A 334 20.70 4.79 8.68
C ALA A 334 19.88 3.59 9.20
N THR A 335 18.61 3.81 9.59
CA THR A 335 17.71 2.73 10.00
C THR A 335 17.40 1.78 8.85
N TRP A 336 17.19 2.31 7.65
CA TRP A 336 16.97 1.48 6.45
C TRP A 336 18.19 0.59 6.17
N GLN A 337 19.39 1.17 6.26
CA GLN A 337 20.65 0.44 6.08
C GLN A 337 20.85 -0.64 7.15
N ALA A 338 20.53 -0.34 8.40
CA ALA A 338 20.66 -1.27 9.52
C ALA A 338 19.64 -2.44 9.46
N ALA A 339 18.58 -2.32 8.69
CA ALA A 339 17.53 -3.33 8.59
C ALA A 339 18.02 -4.65 7.96
N GLY A 340 19.10 -4.65 7.16
CA GLY A 340 19.68 -5.86 6.60
C GLY A 340 20.17 -5.72 5.16
N GLY A 341 20.11 -6.82 4.40
CA GLY A 341 20.52 -6.85 3.00
C GLY A 341 19.67 -5.92 2.10
N LEU A 342 20.08 -5.79 0.82
CA LEU A 342 19.48 -4.86 -0.15
C LEU A 342 17.95 -4.90 -0.18
N ASP A 343 17.36 -6.08 -0.28
CA ASP A 343 15.90 -6.23 -0.34
C ASP A 343 15.19 -5.72 0.90
N VAL A 344 15.80 -5.90 2.09
CA VAL A 344 15.23 -5.46 3.35
C VAL A 344 15.36 -3.95 3.49
N HIS A 345 16.51 -3.40 3.08
CA HIS A 345 16.76 -1.96 3.01
C HIS A 345 15.72 -1.28 2.10
N LEU A 346 15.58 -1.72 0.86
CA LEU A 346 14.64 -1.17 -0.11
C LEU A 346 13.19 -1.28 0.37
N ARG A 347 12.84 -2.38 1.04
CA ARG A 347 11.51 -2.56 1.65
C ARG A 347 11.24 -1.56 2.75
N ALA A 348 12.19 -1.36 3.66
CA ALA A 348 12.04 -0.41 4.76
C ALA A 348 11.86 1.02 4.23
N MET A 349 12.69 1.44 3.27
CA MET A 349 12.56 2.73 2.58
C MET A 349 11.18 2.91 1.94
N ARG A 350 10.76 1.95 1.11
CA ARG A 350 9.45 1.99 0.43
C ARG A 350 8.27 2.01 1.42
N ALA A 351 8.39 1.34 2.56
CA ALA A 351 7.36 1.34 3.59
C ALA A 351 7.09 2.74 4.14
N ASP A 352 8.14 3.53 4.43
CA ASP A 352 8.01 4.90 4.94
C ASP A 352 7.41 5.85 3.90
N PHE A 353 7.84 5.76 2.62
CA PHE A 353 7.23 6.51 1.53
C PHE A 353 5.75 6.15 1.36
N ASN A 354 5.41 4.87 1.43
CA ASN A 354 4.04 4.40 1.31
C ASN A 354 3.18 4.84 2.50
N GLU A 355 3.73 4.87 3.73
CA GLU A 355 3.04 5.44 4.87
C GLU A 355 2.74 6.93 4.65
N ALA A 356 3.72 7.70 4.20
CA ALA A 356 3.51 9.12 3.89
C ALA A 356 2.42 9.32 2.83
N ARG A 357 2.44 8.55 1.74
CA ARG A 357 1.43 8.58 0.67
C ARG A 357 0.04 8.20 1.17
N ARG A 358 -0.03 7.22 2.05
CA ARG A 358 -1.31 6.76 2.63
C ARG A 358 -2.03 7.87 3.37
N TYR A 359 -1.28 8.74 4.04
CA TYR A 359 -1.82 9.83 4.84
C TYR A 359 -1.68 11.21 4.17
N ALA A 360 -1.47 11.24 2.87
CA ALA A 360 -1.34 12.48 2.11
C ALA A 360 -2.61 13.38 2.23
N PRO A 361 -2.50 14.70 2.42
CA PRO A 361 -1.24 15.45 2.46
C PRO A 361 -0.42 15.16 3.73
N SER A 362 0.88 14.93 3.56
CA SER A 362 1.79 14.55 4.64
C SER A 362 3.19 15.11 4.43
N ILE A 363 3.99 15.11 5.49
CA ILE A 363 5.42 15.38 5.43
C ILE A 363 6.17 14.08 5.76
N LEU A 364 7.04 13.65 4.86
CA LEU A 364 8.03 12.60 5.09
C LEU A 364 9.36 13.26 5.47
N PHE A 365 9.79 13.05 6.70
CA PHE A 365 11.09 13.51 7.17
C PHE A 365 12.08 12.36 7.09
N ILE A 366 13.18 12.56 6.34
CA ILE A 366 14.25 11.57 6.19
C ILE A 366 15.48 12.11 6.91
N ASP A 367 15.81 11.52 8.05
CA ASP A 367 17.02 11.90 8.80
C ASP A 367 18.25 11.17 8.25
N GLU A 368 19.42 11.78 8.42
CA GLU A 368 20.71 11.22 8.03
C GLU A 368 20.77 10.76 6.56
N ILE A 369 20.21 11.57 5.63
CA ILE A 369 20.17 11.22 4.22
C ILE A 369 21.55 10.97 3.61
N ASP A 370 22.59 11.56 4.18
CA ASP A 370 24.00 11.37 3.82
C ASP A 370 24.47 9.92 4.02
N SER A 371 23.80 9.11 4.85
CA SER A 371 24.11 7.67 5.01
C SER A 371 23.78 6.84 3.77
N VAL A 372 22.91 7.32 2.86
CA VAL A 372 22.66 6.68 1.56
C VAL A 372 23.88 6.83 0.66
N GLY A 373 24.62 7.93 0.79
CA GLY A 373 25.81 8.23 0.01
C GLY A 373 25.52 8.94 -1.32
N SER A 374 26.61 9.14 -2.09
CA SER A 374 26.57 9.78 -3.41
C SER A 374 27.24 8.89 -4.44
N ARG A 375 26.63 8.71 -5.62
CA ARG A 375 27.15 7.89 -6.73
C ARG A 375 28.54 8.33 -7.18
N GLU A 376 28.86 9.62 -7.06
CA GLU A 376 30.16 10.18 -7.44
C GLU A 376 31.30 9.73 -6.51
N ARG A 377 30.98 9.32 -5.27
CA ARG A 377 31.95 8.96 -4.22
C ARG A 377 31.99 7.48 -3.89
N LEU A 378 31.16 6.67 -4.58
CA LEU A 378 31.12 5.23 -4.34
C LEU A 378 32.44 4.58 -4.75
N SER A 379 33.00 3.78 -3.86
CA SER A 379 34.19 2.95 -4.11
C SER A 379 34.16 1.69 -3.26
N GLY A 380 34.71 0.60 -3.80
CA GLY A 380 34.79 -0.67 -3.08
C GLY A 380 33.73 -1.71 -3.46
N PRO A 381 33.69 -2.85 -2.74
CA PRO A 381 32.89 -4.00 -3.12
C PRO A 381 31.35 -3.79 -3.05
N ASN A 382 30.89 -2.79 -2.30
CA ASN A 382 29.45 -2.52 -2.10
C ASN A 382 28.90 -1.44 -3.04
N THR A 383 29.67 -0.99 -4.05
CA THR A 383 29.28 0.09 -4.97
C THR A 383 27.97 -0.20 -5.68
N GLN A 384 27.77 -1.42 -6.18
CA GLN A 384 26.53 -1.80 -6.86
C GLN A 384 25.32 -1.69 -5.93
N HIS A 385 25.41 -2.24 -4.73
CA HIS A 385 24.34 -2.17 -3.71
C HIS A 385 23.96 -0.72 -3.41
N GLN A 386 24.93 0.15 -3.14
CA GLN A 386 24.70 1.57 -2.85
C GLN A 386 24.08 2.29 -4.04
N THR A 387 24.54 2.01 -5.27
CA THR A 387 23.95 2.57 -6.49
C THR A 387 22.49 2.20 -6.65
N GLU A 388 22.11 0.93 -6.36
CA GLU A 388 20.73 0.47 -6.42
C GLU A 388 19.85 1.17 -5.40
N VAL A 389 20.34 1.40 -4.18
CA VAL A 389 19.62 2.14 -3.13
C VAL A 389 19.39 3.60 -3.55
N ILE A 390 20.43 4.28 -4.06
CA ILE A 390 20.30 5.68 -4.52
C ILE A 390 19.27 5.76 -5.67
N ASN A 391 19.36 4.88 -6.66
CA ASN A 391 18.43 4.86 -7.78
C ASN A 391 17.00 4.61 -7.31
N ALA A 392 16.78 3.68 -6.38
CA ALA A 392 15.48 3.42 -5.80
C ALA A 392 14.93 4.61 -5.01
N LEU A 393 15.79 5.35 -4.29
CA LEU A 393 15.39 6.58 -3.61
C LEU A 393 14.97 7.67 -4.62
N LEU A 394 15.76 7.88 -5.67
CA LEU A 394 15.42 8.82 -6.75
C LEU A 394 14.10 8.46 -7.43
N GLU A 395 13.86 7.18 -7.67
CA GLU A 395 12.58 6.68 -8.19
C GLU A 395 11.40 7.05 -7.26
N GLN A 396 11.57 6.90 -5.94
CA GLN A 396 10.53 7.29 -4.96
C GLN A 396 10.28 8.81 -4.95
N LEU A 397 11.31 9.62 -5.17
CA LEU A 397 11.22 11.08 -5.18
C LEU A 397 10.64 11.64 -6.49
N GLN A 398 10.97 11.03 -7.63
CA GLN A 398 10.69 11.56 -8.98
C GLN A 398 9.69 10.73 -9.78
N GLY A 399 9.38 9.49 -9.36
CA GLY A 399 8.60 8.50 -10.12
C GLY A 399 7.13 8.83 -10.31
N SER A 400 6.38 7.85 -10.81
CA SER A 400 4.92 7.94 -11.12
C SER A 400 4.05 8.39 -9.96
N HIS A 401 4.57 8.35 -8.73
CA HIS A 401 3.91 8.80 -7.49
C HIS A 401 4.07 10.30 -7.20
N ALA A 402 4.72 11.05 -8.06
CA ALA A 402 4.91 12.50 -7.91
C ALA A 402 3.59 13.32 -7.82
N HIS A 403 2.46 12.71 -8.13
CA HIS A 403 1.14 13.35 -8.05
C HIS A 403 0.49 13.26 -6.66
N GLU A 404 1.04 12.44 -5.74
CA GLU A 404 0.50 12.33 -4.39
C GLU A 404 1.06 13.45 -3.50
N PRO A 405 0.22 14.11 -2.67
CA PRO A 405 0.63 15.29 -1.90
C PRO A 405 1.49 14.93 -0.67
N VAL A 406 2.74 14.55 -0.92
CA VAL A 406 3.79 14.29 0.07
C VAL A 406 4.92 15.28 -0.11
N VAL A 407 5.21 16.08 0.92
CA VAL A 407 6.42 16.90 1.00
C VAL A 407 7.52 16.08 1.65
N VAL A 408 8.67 15.99 1.01
CA VAL A 408 9.86 15.31 1.57
C VAL A 408 10.79 16.36 2.16
N ILE A 409 11.07 16.25 3.46
CA ILE A 409 12.08 17.07 4.15
C ILE A 409 13.22 16.14 4.53
N ALA A 410 14.36 16.26 3.89
CA ALA A 410 15.56 15.51 4.23
C ALA A 410 16.48 16.32 5.15
N ALA A 411 17.21 15.64 6.03
CA ALA A 411 18.19 16.26 6.91
C ALA A 411 19.56 15.58 6.77
N THR A 412 20.60 16.41 6.76
CA THR A 412 21.99 15.95 6.72
C THR A 412 22.89 16.80 7.61
N ASN A 413 23.95 16.20 8.09
CA ASN A 413 25.03 16.91 8.74
C ASN A 413 26.13 17.35 7.74
N ASN A 414 26.17 16.71 6.55
CA ASN A 414 27.18 16.95 5.53
C ASN A 414 26.56 16.89 4.13
N ALA A 415 26.26 18.06 3.57
CA ALA A 415 25.65 18.17 2.23
C ALA A 415 26.50 17.54 1.12
N ASP A 416 27.82 17.56 1.26
CA ASP A 416 28.73 17.03 0.24
C ASP A 416 28.65 15.49 0.11
N MET A 417 28.07 14.81 1.10
CA MET A 417 27.87 13.35 1.08
C MET A 417 26.55 12.92 0.44
N VAL A 418 25.67 13.86 0.14
CA VAL A 418 24.37 13.59 -0.50
C VAL A 418 24.57 13.57 -2.03
N ASP A 419 23.88 12.64 -2.70
CA ASP A 419 23.88 12.57 -4.18
C ASP A 419 23.28 13.86 -4.76
N PRO A 420 23.91 14.49 -5.75
CA PRO A 420 23.46 15.77 -6.28
C PRO A 420 22.15 15.69 -7.09
N ALA A 421 21.70 14.49 -7.47
CA ALA A 421 20.45 14.29 -8.21
C ALA A 421 19.24 14.22 -7.28
#